data_e184d272d15051ca0535d435bd5c7d82
#
_entry.id   e184d272d15051ca0535d435bd5c7d82
#
_cell.length_a   1.000
_cell.length_b   1.000
_cell.length_c   1.000
_cell.angle_alpha   90.00
_cell.angle_beta   90.00
_cell.angle_gamma   90.00
#
_symmetry.space_group_name_H-M   'P 1'
#
loop_
_entity.id
_entity.type
_entity.pdbx_description
1 polymer ?
#
loop_
_entity_poly.entity_id
_entity_poly.type
_entity_poly.pdbx_seq_one_letter_code
_entity_poly.pdbx_strand_id
1 'polypeptide(L)'
;TIDFCFKPHPGLKEKLFKHNEWGKEKTLNYFNFWKGSSNTILSESNYQNLFIESDALILDSISFTAEYLYLNKPLCFLTKSNFNYNNSLNIIGIKIFDEIKKACNTNEIIEFLEKSVLKNDIVSIKKQEKLLNRLNVLNHQNIPACENIYNFINKSLSI
;
A
#
# COMPACT_ATOMS: atom_id res chain seq x y z
N THR A 1 0.85 3.99 -21.97
CA THR A 1 1.97 4.47 -21.12
C THR A 1 1.53 4.38 -19.67
N ILE A 2 2.42 3.99 -18.78
CA ILE A 2 2.19 4.00 -17.33
C ILE A 2 3.11 5.07 -16.76
N ASP A 3 2.57 5.93 -15.92
CA ASP A 3 3.33 6.91 -15.16
C ASP A 3 3.53 6.37 -13.72
N PHE A 4 4.75 6.51 -13.21
CA PHE A 4 5.11 6.02 -11.89
C PHE A 4 5.34 7.18 -10.93
N CYS A 5 4.66 7.16 -9.80
CA CYS A 5 4.94 8.08 -8.70
C CYS A 5 5.71 7.35 -7.59
N PHE A 6 6.95 7.73 -7.37
CA PHE A 6 7.75 7.23 -6.27
C PHE A 6 7.55 8.09 -5.02
N LYS A 7 7.01 7.47 -3.99
CA LYS A 7 6.82 8.07 -2.66
C LYS A 7 7.75 7.40 -1.67
N PRO A 8 8.98 7.91 -1.47
CA PRO A 8 9.90 7.34 -0.51
C PRO A 8 9.43 7.55 0.94
N HIS A 9 9.76 6.61 1.82
CA HIS A 9 9.69 6.86 3.26
C HIS A 9 10.59 8.06 3.62
N PRO A 10 10.16 8.99 4.49
CA PRO A 10 10.91 10.20 4.81
C PRO A 10 12.37 9.96 5.19
N GLY A 11 12.66 8.89 5.93
CA GLY A 11 14.02 8.52 6.33
C GLY A 11 14.82 7.69 5.30
N LEU A 12 14.24 7.36 4.12
CA LEU A 12 14.91 6.45 3.16
C LEU A 12 16.22 7.03 2.64
N LYS A 13 16.21 8.29 2.24
CA LYS A 13 17.39 8.96 1.66
C LYS A 13 18.58 8.96 2.61
N GLU A 14 18.34 9.28 3.89
CA GLU A 14 19.40 9.27 4.92
C GLU A 14 19.90 7.86 5.22
N LYS A 15 19.00 6.87 5.25
CA LYS A 15 19.39 5.46 5.43
C LYS A 15 20.28 4.99 4.29
N LEU A 16 19.93 5.32 3.05
CA LEU A 16 20.72 4.95 1.88
C LEU A 16 22.07 5.66 1.84
N PHE A 17 22.17 6.91 2.29
CA PHE A 17 23.45 7.62 2.42
C PHE A 17 24.44 6.90 3.35
N LYS A 18 23.94 6.28 4.40
CA LYS A 18 24.72 5.56 5.42
C LYS A 18 24.92 4.08 5.06
N HIS A 19 24.27 3.59 4.04
CA HIS A 19 24.33 2.18 3.66
C HIS A 19 25.61 1.87 2.88
N ASN A 20 26.34 0.85 3.29
CA ASN A 20 27.67 0.51 2.72
C ASN A 20 27.66 0.30 1.21
N GLU A 21 26.61 -0.34 0.66
CA GLU A 21 26.51 -0.64 -0.77
C GLU A 21 25.89 0.50 -1.59
N TRP A 22 25.25 1.48 -0.95
CA TRP A 22 24.59 2.61 -1.63
C TRP A 22 25.44 3.86 -1.58
N GLY A 23 25.67 4.40 -0.41
CA GLY A 23 26.41 5.63 -0.23
C GLY A 23 25.71 6.85 -0.84
N LYS A 24 26.35 8.00 -0.74
CA LYS A 24 25.78 9.29 -1.13
C LYS A 24 25.55 9.40 -2.64
N GLU A 25 26.53 9.02 -3.44
CA GLU A 25 26.48 9.19 -4.90
C GLU A 25 25.39 8.34 -5.53
N LYS A 26 25.37 7.04 -5.26
CA LYS A 26 24.36 6.10 -5.80
C LYS A 26 22.95 6.51 -5.36
N THR A 27 22.80 6.98 -4.12
CA THR A 27 21.51 7.47 -3.63
C THR A 27 21.05 8.71 -4.38
N LEU A 28 21.92 9.68 -4.61
CA LEU A 28 21.57 10.88 -5.38
C LEU A 28 21.18 10.55 -6.80
N ASN A 29 21.92 9.66 -7.46
CA ASN A 29 21.60 9.20 -8.81
C ASN A 29 20.23 8.53 -8.88
N TYR A 30 19.89 7.68 -7.90
CA TYR A 30 18.59 7.04 -7.79
C TYR A 30 17.45 8.04 -7.64
N PHE A 31 17.59 9.03 -6.75
CA PHE A 31 16.55 10.05 -6.57
C PHE A 31 16.43 10.97 -7.77
N ASN A 32 17.55 11.30 -8.45
CA ASN A 32 17.54 12.10 -9.66
C ASN A 32 16.88 11.37 -10.83
N PHE A 33 17.05 10.06 -10.95
CA PHE A 33 16.31 9.24 -11.91
C PHE A 33 14.80 9.44 -11.77
N TRP A 34 14.27 9.35 -10.54
CA TRP A 34 12.85 9.52 -10.28
C TRP A 34 12.34 10.95 -10.55
N LYS A 35 13.22 11.94 -10.45
CA LYS A 35 12.88 13.34 -10.78
C LYS A 35 12.91 13.66 -12.26
N GLY A 36 13.75 12.98 -13.03
CA GLY A 36 14.13 13.40 -14.37
C GLY A 36 13.64 12.50 -15.50
N SER A 37 13.09 11.32 -15.22
CA SER A 37 12.57 10.44 -16.26
C SER A 37 11.19 10.90 -16.73
N SER A 38 10.88 10.69 -18.00
CA SER A 38 9.69 11.23 -18.67
C SER A 38 8.35 10.69 -18.13
N ASN A 39 8.38 9.50 -17.51
CA ASN A 39 7.19 8.84 -16.97
C ASN A 39 7.32 8.56 -15.47
N THR A 40 8.12 9.37 -14.75
CA THR A 40 8.32 9.22 -13.32
C THR A 40 8.11 10.54 -12.58
N ILE A 41 7.59 10.45 -11.37
CA ILE A 41 7.39 11.56 -10.45
C ILE A 41 7.98 11.17 -9.10
N LEU A 42 8.81 12.03 -8.51
CA LEU A 42 9.22 11.90 -7.12
C LEU A 42 8.31 12.77 -6.25
N SER A 43 7.52 12.15 -5.39
CA SER A 43 6.62 12.88 -4.48
C SER A 43 7.13 12.83 -3.04
N GLU A 44 7.31 14.01 -2.47
CA GLU A 44 7.58 14.20 -1.04
C GLU A 44 6.35 14.76 -0.29
N SER A 45 5.22 14.93 -1.00
CA SER A 45 3.96 15.46 -0.48
C SER A 45 3.17 14.44 0.36
N ASN A 46 1.97 14.85 0.80
CA ASN A 46 1.03 13.98 1.49
C ASN A 46 0.61 12.80 0.59
N TYR A 47 0.60 11.57 1.14
CA TYR A 47 0.26 10.35 0.41
C TYR A 47 -1.24 10.19 0.14
N GLN A 48 -2.12 10.85 0.88
CA GLN A 48 -3.57 10.68 0.76
C GLN A 48 -4.08 11.05 -0.64
N ASN A 49 -3.62 12.18 -1.19
CA ASN A 49 -3.99 12.57 -2.54
C ASN A 49 -3.45 11.58 -3.57
N LEU A 50 -2.20 11.10 -3.39
CA LEU A 50 -1.63 10.08 -4.27
C LEU A 50 -2.45 8.79 -4.29
N PHE A 51 -2.98 8.37 -3.14
CA PHE A 51 -3.83 7.19 -3.06
C PHE A 51 -5.14 7.38 -3.85
N ILE A 52 -5.74 8.57 -3.75
CA ILE A 52 -6.98 8.89 -4.46
C ILE A 52 -6.74 8.97 -5.98
N GLU A 53 -5.63 9.58 -6.40
CA GLU A 53 -5.33 9.83 -7.81
C GLU A 53 -4.71 8.62 -8.53
N SER A 54 -4.03 7.71 -7.81
CA SER A 54 -3.38 6.55 -8.41
C SER A 54 -4.37 5.49 -8.88
N ASP A 55 -4.05 4.79 -9.97
CA ASP A 55 -4.82 3.63 -10.46
C ASP A 55 -4.42 2.32 -9.79
N ALA A 56 -3.22 2.27 -9.22
CA ALA A 56 -2.69 1.10 -8.51
C ALA A 56 -1.61 1.50 -7.52
N LEU A 57 -1.33 0.62 -6.54
CA LEU A 57 -0.25 0.80 -5.58
C LEU A 57 0.68 -0.42 -5.57
N ILE A 58 1.99 -0.15 -5.61
CA ILE A 58 3.05 -1.13 -5.35
C ILE A 58 3.81 -0.64 -4.11
N LEU A 59 3.90 -1.46 -3.07
CA LEU A 59 4.50 -1.05 -1.79
C LEU A 59 5.19 -2.21 -1.07
N ASP A 60 6.04 -1.86 -0.10
CA ASP A 60 6.74 -2.78 0.80
C ASP A 60 6.35 -2.58 2.28
N SER A 61 5.33 -1.75 2.54
CA SER A 61 4.86 -1.41 3.90
C SER A 61 3.43 -1.87 4.14
N ILE A 62 3.23 -2.69 5.17
CA ILE A 62 1.91 -3.25 5.49
C ILE A 62 0.90 -2.20 5.98
N SER A 63 1.34 -1.12 6.59
CA SER A 63 0.44 -0.09 7.12
C SER A 63 -0.39 0.57 6.03
N PHE A 64 0.23 0.96 4.92
CA PHE A 64 -0.48 1.54 3.77
C PHE A 64 -1.35 0.53 3.01
N THR A 65 -1.04 -0.75 3.12
CA THR A 65 -1.87 -1.81 2.53
C THR A 65 -3.30 -1.74 3.05
N ALA A 66 -3.47 -1.61 4.37
CA ALA A 66 -4.79 -1.55 4.99
C ALA A 66 -5.58 -0.31 4.54
N GLU A 67 -4.92 0.85 4.47
CA GLU A 67 -5.55 2.10 4.03
C GLU A 67 -5.96 2.05 2.55
N TYR A 68 -5.07 1.55 1.68
CA TYR A 68 -5.31 1.50 0.24
C TYR A 68 -6.43 0.52 -0.16
N LEU A 69 -6.64 -0.54 0.62
CA LEU A 69 -7.72 -1.50 0.38
C LEU A 69 -9.11 -0.85 0.30
N TYR A 70 -9.34 0.23 1.06
CA TYR A 70 -10.62 0.95 1.04
C TYR A 70 -10.91 1.66 -0.28
N LEU A 71 -9.90 1.88 -1.11
CA LEU A 71 -10.07 2.50 -2.42
C LEU A 71 -10.49 1.49 -3.50
N ASN A 72 -10.47 0.21 -3.18
CA ASN A 72 -10.85 -0.87 -4.09
C ASN A 72 -10.08 -0.85 -5.42
N LYS A 73 -8.80 -0.51 -5.35
CA LYS A 73 -7.88 -0.41 -6.49
C LYS A 73 -6.82 -1.52 -6.44
N PRO A 74 -6.20 -1.88 -7.59
CA PRO A 74 -5.14 -2.89 -7.63
C PRO A 74 -4.00 -2.59 -6.66
N LEU A 75 -3.59 -3.60 -5.91
CA LEU A 75 -2.58 -3.52 -4.87
C LEU A 75 -1.59 -4.67 -4.99
N CYS A 76 -0.29 -4.37 -5.00
CA CYS A 76 0.80 -5.33 -5.00
C CYS A 76 1.78 -5.08 -3.88
N PHE A 77 2.04 -6.09 -3.07
CA PHE A 77 3.03 -6.03 -2.00
C PHE A 77 4.37 -6.60 -2.46
N LEU A 78 5.45 -5.80 -2.31
CA LEU A 78 6.80 -6.25 -2.58
C LEU A 78 7.33 -7.04 -1.40
N THR A 79 7.76 -8.27 -1.64
CA THR A 79 8.26 -9.15 -0.59
C THR A 79 9.53 -9.87 -1.01
N LYS A 80 10.23 -10.44 -0.06
CA LYS A 80 11.33 -11.38 -0.34
C LYS A 80 10.76 -12.79 -0.50
N SER A 81 11.38 -13.63 -1.32
CA SER A 81 10.93 -15.00 -1.57
C SER A 81 10.75 -15.85 -0.32
N ASN A 82 11.51 -15.57 0.74
CA ASN A 82 11.48 -16.31 2.01
C ASN A 82 10.88 -15.50 3.17
N PHE A 83 10.07 -14.48 2.87
CA PHE A 83 9.46 -13.65 3.92
C PHE A 83 8.38 -14.43 4.68
N ASN A 84 8.63 -14.67 5.97
CA ASN A 84 7.64 -15.26 6.87
C ASN A 84 6.87 -14.16 7.60
N TYR A 85 5.67 -13.85 7.11
CA TYR A 85 4.82 -12.79 7.63
C TYR A 85 4.03 -13.20 8.88
N ASN A 86 3.86 -14.50 9.15
CA ASN A 86 3.09 -14.99 10.31
C ASN A 86 3.67 -14.52 11.66
N ASN A 87 4.98 -14.32 11.73
CA ASN A 87 5.65 -13.86 12.94
C ASN A 87 5.76 -12.32 13.04
N SER A 88 5.41 -11.60 11.95
CA SER A 88 5.62 -10.16 11.84
C SER A 88 4.32 -9.36 11.81
N LEU A 89 3.20 -10.02 11.55
CA LEU A 89 1.90 -9.39 11.38
C LEU A 89 0.91 -9.87 12.44
N ASN A 90 -0.02 -8.99 12.82
CA ASN A 90 -1.18 -9.39 13.59
C ASN A 90 -2.19 -10.17 12.73
N ILE A 91 -3.22 -10.74 13.35
CA ILE A 91 -4.21 -11.58 12.65
C ILE A 91 -4.92 -10.86 11.48
N ILE A 92 -5.14 -9.54 11.59
CA ILE A 92 -5.74 -8.73 10.52
C ILE A 92 -4.74 -8.55 9.38
N GLY A 93 -3.49 -8.22 9.70
CA GLY A 93 -2.40 -8.09 8.73
C GLY A 93 -2.16 -9.39 7.94
N ILE A 94 -2.22 -10.55 8.63
CA ILE A 94 -2.12 -11.86 7.97
C ILE A 94 -3.26 -12.06 6.96
N LYS A 95 -4.51 -11.80 7.37
CA LYS A 95 -5.67 -11.92 6.47
C LYS A 95 -5.58 -11.01 5.25
N ILE A 96 -5.09 -9.78 5.44
CA ILE A 96 -4.86 -8.85 4.33
C ILE A 96 -3.77 -9.39 3.42
N PHE A 97 -2.64 -9.79 3.99
CA PHE A 97 -1.48 -10.26 3.24
C PHE A 97 -1.78 -11.52 2.41
N ASP A 98 -2.64 -12.40 2.90
CA ASP A 98 -3.03 -13.62 2.18
C ASP A 98 -3.83 -13.33 0.89
N GLU A 99 -4.62 -12.27 0.87
CA GLU A 99 -5.55 -11.98 -0.22
C GLU A 99 -5.00 -11.00 -1.27
N ILE A 100 -3.94 -10.23 -0.95
CA ILE A 100 -3.34 -9.27 -1.88
C ILE A 100 -2.32 -9.91 -2.81
N LYS A 101 -2.09 -9.33 -3.98
CA LYS A 101 -1.02 -9.75 -4.90
C LYS A 101 0.33 -9.46 -4.26
N LYS A 102 1.26 -10.39 -4.44
CA LYS A 102 2.66 -10.27 -3.99
C LYS A 102 3.58 -10.35 -5.19
N ALA A 103 4.71 -9.65 -5.10
CA ALA A 103 5.78 -9.74 -6.07
C ALA A 103 7.14 -9.78 -5.35
N CYS A 104 7.99 -10.72 -5.72
CA CYS A 104 9.35 -10.85 -5.20
C CYS A 104 10.44 -10.61 -6.27
N ASN A 105 10.05 -10.35 -7.51
CA ASN A 105 10.94 -10.09 -8.62
C ASN A 105 10.27 -9.20 -9.68
N THR A 106 11.08 -8.71 -10.62
CA THR A 106 10.63 -7.79 -11.67
C THR A 106 9.55 -8.41 -12.58
N ASN A 107 9.65 -9.70 -12.90
CA ASN A 107 8.66 -10.34 -13.77
C ASN A 107 7.27 -10.37 -13.14
N GLU A 108 7.19 -10.62 -11.84
CA GLU A 108 5.92 -10.59 -11.10
C GLU A 108 5.34 -9.18 -10.99
N ILE A 109 6.19 -8.15 -10.91
CA ILE A 109 5.75 -6.74 -10.98
C ILE A 109 5.18 -6.43 -12.37
N ILE A 110 5.86 -6.85 -13.43
CA ILE A 110 5.39 -6.66 -14.81
C ILE A 110 4.05 -7.38 -15.01
N GLU A 111 3.94 -8.61 -14.55
CA GLU A 111 2.69 -9.38 -14.60
C GLU A 111 1.54 -8.67 -13.88
N PHE A 112 1.80 -8.10 -12.71
CA PHE A 112 0.81 -7.30 -11.97
C PHE A 112 0.37 -6.08 -12.78
N LEU A 113 1.30 -5.33 -13.36
CA LEU A 113 0.99 -4.15 -14.17
C LEU A 113 0.15 -4.52 -15.41
N GLU A 114 0.53 -5.57 -16.11
CA GLU A 114 -0.18 -6.02 -17.32
C GLU A 114 -1.58 -6.54 -17.03
N LYS A 115 -1.73 -7.39 -16.01
CA LYS A 115 -2.99 -8.06 -15.71
C LYS A 115 -3.93 -7.19 -14.89
N SER A 116 -3.42 -6.59 -13.82
CA SER A 116 -4.28 -5.92 -12.84
C SER A 116 -4.49 -4.45 -13.15
N VAL A 117 -3.52 -3.77 -13.79
CA VAL A 117 -3.62 -2.35 -14.10
C VAL A 117 -4.13 -2.14 -15.53
N LEU A 118 -3.43 -2.68 -16.53
CA LEU A 118 -3.76 -2.43 -17.94
C LEU A 118 -4.99 -3.20 -18.42
N LYS A 119 -5.22 -4.43 -17.92
CA LYS A 119 -6.36 -5.28 -18.31
C LYS A 119 -7.54 -5.20 -17.33
N ASN A 120 -7.42 -4.39 -16.28
CA ASN A 120 -8.47 -4.14 -15.30
C ASN A 120 -9.04 -5.44 -14.68
N ASP A 121 -8.19 -6.20 -13.98
CA ASP A 121 -8.55 -7.51 -13.42
C ASP A 121 -9.60 -7.37 -12.30
N ILE A 122 -10.86 -7.46 -12.71
CA ILE A 122 -12.05 -7.41 -11.84
C ILE A 122 -12.01 -8.51 -10.75
N VAL A 123 -11.28 -9.60 -10.96
CA VAL A 123 -11.19 -10.70 -9.99
C VAL A 123 -10.41 -10.27 -8.76
N SER A 124 -9.31 -9.55 -8.94
CA SER A 124 -8.50 -9.01 -7.83
C SER A 124 -9.30 -7.99 -7.01
N ILE A 125 -10.05 -7.12 -7.67
CA ILE A 125 -10.91 -6.11 -7.02
C ILE A 125 -12.01 -6.79 -6.19
N LYS A 126 -12.70 -7.79 -6.74
CA LYS A 126 -13.73 -8.55 -6.01
C LYS A 126 -13.19 -9.32 -4.80
N LYS A 127 -11.93 -9.76 -4.83
CA LYS A 127 -11.27 -10.37 -3.67
C LYS A 127 -11.06 -9.37 -2.54
N GLN A 128 -10.64 -8.14 -2.89
CA GLN A 128 -10.46 -7.06 -1.92
C GLN A 128 -11.80 -6.65 -1.28
N GLU A 129 -12.86 -6.51 -2.05
CA GLU A 129 -14.21 -6.27 -1.52
C GLU A 129 -14.66 -7.35 -0.52
N LYS A 130 -14.47 -8.62 -0.87
CA LYS A 130 -14.77 -9.73 0.05
C LYS A 130 -13.94 -9.66 1.31
N LEU A 131 -12.67 -9.29 1.22
CA LEU A 131 -11.80 -9.12 2.38
C LEU A 131 -12.29 -8.00 3.29
N LEU A 132 -12.62 -6.82 2.74
CA LEU A 132 -13.18 -5.70 3.51
C LEU A 132 -14.46 -6.10 4.25
N ASN A 133 -15.35 -6.83 3.59
CA ASN A 133 -16.58 -7.35 4.20
C ASN A 133 -16.29 -8.36 5.34
N ARG A 134 -15.27 -9.21 5.19
CA ARG A 134 -14.85 -10.17 6.24
C ARG A 134 -14.18 -9.48 7.43
N LEU A 135 -13.51 -8.35 7.21
CA LEU A 135 -12.88 -7.59 8.29
C LEU A 135 -13.91 -6.85 9.15
N ASN A 136 -15.19 -6.90 8.75
CA ASN A 136 -16.29 -6.36 9.51
C ASN A 136 -16.08 -4.87 9.85
N VAL A 137 -15.72 -4.12 8.83
CA VAL A 137 -15.44 -2.68 8.93
C VAL A 137 -16.61 -1.89 9.51
N LEU A 138 -17.82 -2.43 9.32
CA LEU A 138 -19.06 -1.97 9.95
C LEU A 138 -19.47 -2.97 11.03
N ASN A 139 -20.09 -2.51 12.11
CA ASN A 139 -20.68 -3.40 13.11
C ASN A 139 -21.94 -4.11 12.55
N HIS A 140 -22.57 -4.97 13.37
CA HIS A 140 -23.80 -5.68 13.00
C HIS A 140 -24.96 -4.80 12.58
N GLN A 141 -24.92 -3.52 12.88
CA GLN A 141 -25.92 -2.52 12.51
C GLN A 141 -25.50 -1.68 11.30
N ASN A 142 -24.40 -2.06 10.63
CA ASN A 142 -23.76 -1.29 9.55
C ASN A 142 -23.33 0.13 9.97
N ILE A 143 -22.98 0.33 11.22
CA ILE A 143 -22.53 1.61 11.74
C ILE A 143 -21.02 1.70 11.67
N PRO A 144 -20.43 2.76 11.11
CA PRO A 144 -18.98 2.97 11.09
C PRO A 144 -18.35 2.98 12.49
N ALA A 145 -17.11 2.54 12.63
CA ALA A 145 -16.42 2.52 13.91
C ALA A 145 -16.35 3.88 14.59
N CYS A 146 -16.18 4.96 13.82
CA CYS A 146 -16.16 6.34 14.34
C CYS A 146 -17.49 6.71 15.01
N GLU A 147 -18.61 6.31 14.46
CA GLU A 147 -19.92 6.57 15.04
C GLU A 147 -20.16 5.72 16.30
N ASN A 148 -19.70 4.48 16.31
CA ASN A 148 -19.72 3.65 17.52
C ASN A 148 -18.91 4.25 18.66
N ILE A 149 -17.70 4.74 18.36
CA ILE A 149 -16.82 5.41 19.33
C ILE A 149 -17.50 6.69 19.85
N TYR A 150 -18.02 7.51 18.95
CA TYR A 150 -18.74 8.74 19.31
C TYR A 150 -19.92 8.46 20.25
N ASN A 151 -20.76 7.49 19.89
CA ASN A 151 -21.92 7.10 20.69
C ASN A 151 -21.51 6.55 22.05
N PHE A 152 -20.43 5.77 22.14
CA PHE A 152 -19.89 5.25 23.39
C PHE A 152 -19.41 6.39 24.30
N ILE A 153 -18.64 7.34 23.75
CA ILE A 153 -18.14 8.49 24.50
C ILE A 153 -19.30 9.34 25.03
N ASN A 154 -20.26 9.69 24.18
CA ASN A 154 -21.42 10.49 24.58
C ASN A 154 -22.24 9.83 25.69
N LYS A 155 -22.48 8.51 25.55
CA LYS A 155 -23.20 7.76 26.59
C LYS A 155 -22.45 7.72 27.91
N SER A 156 -21.11 7.68 27.85
CA SER A 156 -20.26 7.66 29.06
C SER A 156 -20.13 9.03 29.73
N LEU A 157 -20.33 10.12 28.98
CA LEU A 157 -20.27 11.50 29.48
C LEU A 157 -21.64 12.04 29.92
N SER A 158 -22.74 11.36 29.56
CA SER A 158 -24.11 11.72 29.89
C SER A 158 -24.53 11.12 31.24
N ILE A 159 -23.70 11.30 32.29
CA ILE A 159 -24.00 10.90 33.69
C ILE A 159 -24.60 12.06 34.43
#